data_d77101dff838639789da6c7eb827a67d
#
_entry.id   d77101dff838639789da6c7eb827a67d
#
_cell.length_a   1.000
_cell.length_b   1.000
_cell.length_c   1.000
_cell.angle_alpha   90.00
_cell.angle_beta   90.00
_cell.angle_gamma   90.00
#
_symmetry.space_group_name_H-M   'P 1'
#
loop_
_entity.id
_entity.type
_entity.pdbx_description
1 polymer ?
#
loop_
_entity_poly.entity_id
_entity_poly.type
_entity_poly.pdbx_seq_one_letter_code
_entity_poly.pdbx_strand_id
1 'polypeptide(L)'
;NKGIGLTFMTKYYNEQVETASRDQMFYIQSLALTRKIKQVYENVPLYRQRMQEAGIEPGDICSVEDLSKLPFTYKQDLRDTYPYGMFAVSMDEVVRIHASSGTTGKPTVVGYTKRDIEMWSECVARALVAAGTQKNDYIHVSYGYGLFTGGLGLHYAGELIGATVIPVSSGNTARQIQILRDFGSSVLCCTPSYALYIADTLREQGVDP
;
A
#
# COMPACT_ATOMS: atom_id res chain seq x y z
N ASN A 1 -27.02 -28.93 -19.70
CA ASN A 1 -27.31 -27.51 -19.40
C ASN A 1 -26.13 -26.92 -18.61
N LYS A 2 -25.13 -26.38 -19.34
CA LYS A 2 -24.11 -25.51 -18.73
C LYS A 2 -24.74 -24.11 -18.66
N GLY A 3 -25.18 -23.71 -17.46
CA GLY A 3 -25.55 -22.34 -17.18
C GLY A 3 -24.33 -21.45 -17.42
N ILE A 4 -24.45 -20.55 -18.40
CA ILE A 4 -23.51 -19.45 -18.59
C ILE A 4 -23.73 -18.52 -17.39
N GLY A 5 -22.97 -18.75 -16.31
CA GLY A 5 -22.90 -17.81 -15.20
C GLY A 5 -22.28 -16.52 -15.74
N LEU A 6 -23.10 -15.51 -15.97
CA LEU A 6 -22.63 -14.14 -16.14
C LEU A 6 -21.86 -13.77 -14.86
N THR A 7 -20.54 -13.89 -14.91
CA THR A 7 -19.67 -13.37 -13.87
C THR A 7 -19.75 -11.84 -14.00
N PHE A 8 -20.57 -11.21 -13.17
CA PHE A 8 -20.59 -9.74 -13.10
C PHE A 8 -19.20 -9.31 -12.58
N MET A 9 -18.44 -8.63 -13.43
CA MET A 9 -17.18 -8.03 -13.04
C MET A 9 -17.44 -7.02 -11.92
N THR A 10 -16.79 -7.20 -10.79
CA THR A 10 -16.87 -6.25 -9.69
C THR A 10 -16.17 -4.97 -10.12
N LYS A 11 -16.91 -3.87 -10.22
CA LYS A 11 -16.38 -2.58 -10.68
C LYS A 11 -15.58 -1.86 -9.58
N TYR A 12 -16.02 -2.00 -8.35
CA TYR A 12 -15.42 -1.37 -7.17
C TYR A 12 -15.17 -2.43 -6.10
N TYR A 13 -14.06 -2.30 -5.39
CA TYR A 13 -13.82 -3.13 -4.20
C TYR A 13 -14.61 -2.57 -2.99
N ASN A 14 -14.56 -1.26 -2.81
CA ASN A 14 -15.32 -0.53 -1.78
C ASN A 14 -16.12 0.59 -2.43
N GLU A 15 -17.30 0.25 -2.96
CA GLU A 15 -18.14 1.17 -3.72
C GLU A 15 -18.48 2.43 -2.91
N GLN A 16 -18.75 2.30 -1.61
CA GLN A 16 -19.12 3.42 -0.76
C GLN A 16 -18.03 4.50 -0.72
N VAL A 17 -16.77 4.11 -0.65
CA VAL A 17 -15.65 5.05 -0.61
C VAL A 17 -15.27 5.50 -2.01
N GLU A 18 -15.25 4.58 -2.98
CA GLU A 18 -14.78 4.84 -4.33
C GLU A 18 -15.73 5.71 -5.16
N THR A 19 -17.02 5.74 -4.78
CA THR A 19 -18.03 6.59 -5.42
C THR A 19 -18.50 7.75 -4.54
N ALA A 20 -17.83 7.98 -3.41
CA ALA A 20 -18.19 9.06 -2.49
C ALA A 20 -18.14 10.43 -3.19
N SER A 21 -19.13 11.28 -2.90
CA SER A 21 -19.13 12.67 -3.36
C SER A 21 -17.96 13.47 -2.78
N ARG A 22 -17.64 14.63 -3.38
CA ARG A 22 -16.62 15.53 -2.84
C ARG A 22 -16.88 15.92 -1.39
N ASP A 23 -18.14 16.20 -1.05
CA ASP A 23 -18.52 16.60 0.31
C ASP A 23 -18.39 15.45 1.30
N GLN A 24 -18.79 14.23 0.90
CA GLN A 24 -18.59 13.02 1.71
C GLN A 24 -17.10 12.75 1.93
N MET A 25 -16.29 12.86 0.87
CA MET A 25 -14.84 12.67 0.98
C MET A 25 -14.20 13.74 1.85
N PHE A 26 -14.58 15.00 1.70
CA PHE A 26 -14.15 16.11 2.56
C PHE A 26 -14.41 15.80 4.05
N TYR A 27 -15.63 15.35 4.36
CA TYR A 27 -15.99 14.99 5.73
C TYR A 27 -15.16 13.82 6.26
N ILE A 28 -15.03 12.74 5.48
CA ILE A 28 -14.24 11.54 5.86
C ILE A 28 -12.79 11.93 6.14
N GLN A 29 -12.18 12.69 5.23
CA GLN A 29 -10.78 13.12 5.33
C GLN A 29 -10.57 14.08 6.51
N SER A 30 -11.48 15.00 6.75
CA SER A 30 -11.41 15.95 7.88
C SER A 30 -11.47 15.23 9.21
N LEU A 31 -12.39 14.27 9.39
CA LEU A 31 -12.44 13.45 10.60
C LEU A 31 -11.17 12.62 10.80
N ALA A 32 -10.62 12.05 9.73
CA ALA A 32 -9.38 11.27 9.80
C ALA A 32 -8.20 12.16 10.19
N LEU A 33 -8.10 13.36 9.59
CA LEU A 33 -7.04 14.33 9.86
C LEU A 33 -7.06 14.79 11.33
N THR A 34 -8.20 15.26 11.83
CA THR A 34 -8.31 15.77 13.21
C THR A 34 -7.91 14.71 14.24
N ARG A 35 -8.35 13.46 14.05
CA ARG A 35 -7.94 12.34 14.90
C ARG A 35 -6.45 12.08 14.83
N LYS A 36 -5.87 12.09 13.61
CA LYS A 36 -4.46 11.83 13.39
C LYS A 36 -3.58 12.93 13.99
N ILE A 37 -3.95 14.21 13.84
CA ILE A 37 -3.22 15.33 14.42
C ILE A 37 -3.18 15.24 15.95
N LYS A 38 -4.29 14.94 16.57
CA LYS A 38 -4.33 14.71 18.02
C LYS A 38 -3.39 13.56 18.43
N GLN A 39 -3.48 12.43 17.73
CA GLN A 39 -2.64 11.26 18.02
C GLN A 39 -1.15 11.57 17.90
N VAL A 40 -0.69 12.23 16.81
CA VAL A 40 0.73 12.51 16.62
C VAL A 40 1.22 13.60 17.56
N TYR A 41 0.41 14.58 17.91
CA TYR A 41 0.75 15.60 18.91
C TYR A 41 0.97 14.99 20.30
N GLU A 42 0.10 14.05 20.69
CA GLU A 42 0.19 13.40 22.01
C GLU A 42 1.37 12.42 22.10
N ASN A 43 1.70 11.71 21.01
CA ASN A 43 2.58 10.56 21.06
C ASN A 43 3.93 10.74 20.33
N VAL A 44 4.08 11.74 19.47
CA VAL A 44 5.33 11.98 18.71
C VAL A 44 5.95 13.31 19.10
N PRO A 45 7.04 13.31 19.91
CA PRO A 45 7.65 14.54 20.41
C PRO A 45 8.01 15.55 19.32
N LEU A 46 8.53 15.09 18.18
CA LEU A 46 8.90 15.97 17.07
C LEU A 46 7.69 16.73 16.51
N TYR A 47 6.54 16.08 16.33
CA TYR A 47 5.33 16.75 15.85
C TYR A 47 4.83 17.77 16.87
N ARG A 48 4.80 17.40 18.14
CA ARG A 48 4.42 18.32 19.23
C ARG A 48 5.31 19.57 19.23
N GLN A 49 6.60 19.38 19.22
CA GLN A 49 7.57 20.50 19.22
C GLN A 49 7.33 21.44 18.04
N ARG A 50 7.24 20.91 16.82
CA ARG A 50 7.04 21.73 15.60
C ARG A 50 5.72 22.47 15.58
N MET A 51 4.66 21.84 16.04
CA MET A 51 3.35 22.50 16.15
C MET A 51 3.40 23.63 17.17
N GLN A 52 4.03 23.42 18.33
CA GLN A 52 4.21 24.46 19.36
C GLN A 52 5.07 25.63 18.84
N GLU A 53 6.16 25.33 18.14
CA GLU A 53 7.01 26.36 17.48
C GLU A 53 6.24 27.19 16.44
N ALA A 54 5.28 26.56 15.76
CA ALA A 54 4.39 27.23 14.81
C ALA A 54 3.17 27.91 15.47
N GLY A 55 3.02 27.78 16.80
CA GLY A 55 1.86 28.32 17.53
C GLY A 55 0.55 27.61 17.24
N ILE A 56 0.60 26.32 16.90
CA ILE A 56 -0.54 25.51 16.48
C ILE A 56 -0.84 24.45 17.55
N GLU A 57 -2.10 24.35 17.96
CA GLU A 57 -2.62 23.29 18.80
C GLU A 57 -3.51 22.33 17.99
N PRO A 58 -3.71 21.07 18.43
CA PRO A 58 -4.56 20.12 17.71
C PRO A 58 -5.98 20.64 17.41
N GLY A 59 -6.53 21.52 18.27
CA GLY A 59 -7.84 22.12 18.10
C GLY A 59 -7.94 23.12 16.95
N ASP A 60 -6.82 23.63 16.44
CA ASP A 60 -6.78 24.58 15.31
C ASP A 60 -6.94 23.88 13.95
N ILE A 61 -6.89 22.53 13.96
CA ILE A 61 -7.04 21.70 12.76
C ILE A 61 -8.41 21.03 12.80
N CYS A 62 -9.38 21.66 12.15
CA CYS A 62 -10.77 21.22 12.14
C CYS A 62 -11.16 20.48 10.85
N SER A 63 -10.46 20.74 9.75
CA SER A 63 -10.74 20.15 8.45
C SER A 63 -9.48 20.01 7.59
N VAL A 64 -9.61 19.36 6.42
CA VAL A 64 -8.51 19.24 5.46
C VAL A 64 -8.06 20.60 4.89
N GLU A 65 -8.86 21.64 4.98
CA GLU A 65 -8.50 23.01 4.58
C GLU A 65 -7.39 23.59 5.48
N ASP A 66 -7.34 23.13 6.74
CA ASP A 66 -6.34 23.55 7.71
C ASP A 66 -4.98 22.85 7.53
N LEU A 67 -4.87 21.91 6.59
CA LEU A 67 -3.65 21.14 6.36
C LEU A 67 -2.43 22.04 6.07
N SER A 68 -2.65 23.17 5.41
CA SER A 68 -1.60 24.15 5.09
C SER A 68 -1.00 24.86 6.31
N LYS A 69 -1.66 24.81 7.47
CA LYS A 69 -1.14 25.37 8.73
C LYS A 69 -0.05 24.46 9.32
N LEU A 70 -0.08 23.15 9.03
CA LEU A 70 0.79 22.17 9.65
C LEU A 70 2.23 22.28 9.13
N PRO A 71 3.24 22.13 10.00
CA PRO A 71 4.63 22.08 9.59
C PRO A 71 4.93 20.82 8.78
N PHE A 72 5.83 20.92 7.80
CA PHE A 72 6.26 19.79 6.99
C PHE A 72 7.09 18.78 7.79
N THR A 73 6.98 17.52 7.38
CA THR A 73 7.86 16.43 7.79
C THR A 73 8.81 16.09 6.64
N TYR A 74 10.08 15.91 6.96
CA TYR A 74 11.13 15.61 6.00
C TYR A 74 11.68 14.20 6.21
N LYS A 75 12.26 13.62 5.15
CA LYS A 75 12.91 12.29 5.24
C LYS A 75 14.02 12.26 6.32
N GLN A 76 14.69 13.38 6.56
CA GLN A 76 15.71 13.51 7.58
C GLN A 76 15.14 13.28 8.98
N ASP A 77 13.91 13.72 9.24
CA ASP A 77 13.25 13.53 10.56
C ASP A 77 13.13 12.05 10.92
N LEU A 78 12.82 11.20 9.94
CA LEU A 78 12.76 9.74 10.14
C LEU A 78 14.13 9.13 10.48
N ARG A 79 15.22 9.75 10.04
CA ARG A 79 16.60 9.33 10.34
C ARG A 79 17.07 9.82 11.69
N ASP A 80 16.72 11.07 12.03
CA ASP A 80 17.12 11.70 13.30
C ASP A 80 16.40 11.08 14.49
N THR A 81 15.20 10.61 14.27
CA THR A 81 14.36 9.93 15.28
C THR A 81 14.43 8.39 15.19
N TYR A 82 15.40 7.85 14.43
CA TYR A 82 15.61 6.41 14.28
C TYR A 82 15.82 5.70 15.62
N PRO A 83 15.28 4.49 15.84
CA PRO A 83 14.44 3.74 14.90
C PRO A 83 12.94 4.02 15.04
N TYR A 84 12.42 4.39 16.21
CA TYR A 84 10.97 4.36 16.49
C TYR A 84 10.41 5.72 16.95
N GLY A 85 11.20 6.78 16.92
CA GLY A 85 10.79 8.09 17.44
C GLY A 85 9.63 8.77 16.71
N MET A 86 9.23 8.26 15.54
CA MET A 86 8.05 8.73 14.80
C MET A 86 6.82 7.83 14.98
N PHE A 87 6.91 6.80 15.84
CA PHE A 87 5.75 5.94 16.09
C PHE A 87 4.77 6.65 17.02
N ALA A 88 3.51 6.66 16.63
CA ALA A 88 2.42 7.30 17.37
C ALA A 88 1.60 6.29 18.20
N VAL A 89 2.12 5.09 18.37
CA VAL A 89 1.56 3.99 19.17
C VAL A 89 2.68 3.29 19.94
N SER A 90 2.33 2.53 20.97
CA SER A 90 3.28 1.69 21.70
C SER A 90 3.76 0.49 20.85
N MET A 91 4.92 -0.07 21.18
CA MET A 91 5.50 -1.19 20.40
C MET A 91 4.71 -2.48 20.49
N ASP A 92 3.89 -2.68 21.51
CA ASP A 92 3.00 -3.83 21.65
C ASP A 92 1.81 -3.79 20.68
N GLU A 93 1.48 -2.63 20.12
CA GLU A 93 0.50 -2.48 19.04
C GLU A 93 1.09 -2.69 17.64
N VAL A 94 2.43 -2.66 17.51
CA VAL A 94 3.13 -2.80 16.24
C VAL A 94 3.27 -4.27 15.87
N VAL A 95 2.58 -4.70 14.81
CA VAL A 95 2.59 -6.08 14.32
C VAL A 95 3.58 -6.32 13.18
N ARG A 96 4.12 -5.24 12.60
CA ARG A 96 5.09 -5.31 11.49
C ARG A 96 5.93 -4.07 11.40
N ILE A 97 7.20 -4.27 11.00
CA ILE A 97 8.14 -3.19 10.70
C ILE A 97 8.63 -3.36 9.27
N HIS A 98 8.65 -2.27 8.53
CA HIS A 98 9.32 -2.15 7.24
C HIS A 98 10.37 -1.06 7.28
N ALA A 99 11.36 -1.17 6.40
CA ALA A 99 12.39 -0.14 6.28
C ALA A 99 12.87 0.00 4.82
N SER A 100 13.36 1.19 4.50
CA SER A 100 14.07 1.42 3.23
C SER A 100 15.45 0.75 3.26
N SER A 101 16.07 0.59 2.08
CA SER A 101 17.39 -0.05 1.94
C SER A 101 18.54 0.66 2.68
N GLY A 102 18.35 1.93 3.08
CA GLY A 102 19.38 2.68 3.82
C GLY A 102 20.68 2.98 3.05
N THR A 103 20.67 2.93 1.71
CA THR A 103 21.85 3.14 0.85
C THR A 103 22.61 4.44 1.11
N THR A 104 21.99 5.43 1.72
CA THR A 104 22.55 6.76 2.01
C THR A 104 22.69 7.02 3.53
N GLY A 105 22.75 5.99 4.37
CA GLY A 105 22.85 6.12 5.83
C GLY A 105 21.83 5.24 6.57
N LYS A 106 21.32 5.71 7.72
CA LYS A 106 20.28 4.97 8.47
C LYS A 106 19.02 4.77 7.62
N PRO A 107 18.43 3.56 7.64
CA PRO A 107 17.16 3.32 6.94
C PRO A 107 16.05 4.17 7.53
N THR A 108 15.04 4.48 6.72
CA THR A 108 13.77 5.00 7.24
C THR A 108 12.91 3.83 7.67
N VAL A 109 12.45 3.85 8.92
CA VAL A 109 11.68 2.76 9.54
C VAL A 109 10.23 3.18 9.69
N VAL A 110 9.31 2.28 9.35
CA VAL A 110 7.87 2.44 9.56
C VAL A 110 7.30 1.23 10.27
N GLY A 111 6.51 1.48 11.30
CA GLY A 111 5.76 0.45 12.03
C GLY A 111 4.30 0.45 11.60
N TYR A 112 3.72 -0.74 11.55
CA TYR A 112 2.32 -0.94 11.21
C TYR A 112 1.59 -1.63 12.34
N THR A 113 0.46 -1.08 12.74
CA THR A 113 -0.53 -1.77 13.56
C THR A 113 -1.33 -2.75 12.69
N LYS A 114 -2.11 -3.62 13.32
CA LYS A 114 -3.04 -4.49 12.60
C LYS A 114 -4.00 -3.68 11.70
N ARG A 115 -4.51 -2.56 12.22
CA ARG A 115 -5.39 -1.65 11.48
C ARG A 115 -4.70 -1.01 10.27
N ASP A 116 -3.42 -0.65 10.40
CA ASP A 116 -2.65 -0.10 9.27
C ASP A 116 -2.48 -1.13 8.16
N ILE A 117 -2.25 -2.41 8.51
CA ILE A 117 -2.18 -3.51 7.54
C ILE A 117 -3.51 -3.72 6.83
N GLU A 118 -4.62 -3.70 7.56
CA GLU A 118 -5.97 -3.82 7.01
C GLU A 118 -6.27 -2.67 6.02
N MET A 119 -6.00 -1.43 6.41
CA MET A 119 -6.18 -0.25 5.57
C MET A 119 -5.28 -0.30 4.32
N TRP A 120 -4.01 -0.66 4.47
CA TRP A 120 -3.09 -0.81 3.35
C TRP A 120 -3.58 -1.88 2.37
N SER A 121 -3.99 -3.05 2.87
CA SER A 121 -4.53 -4.15 2.06
C SER A 121 -5.78 -3.71 1.28
N GLU A 122 -6.69 -2.97 1.91
CA GLU A 122 -7.87 -2.41 1.25
C GLU A 122 -7.48 -1.41 0.14
N CYS A 123 -6.57 -0.49 0.41
CA CYS A 123 -6.12 0.47 -0.60
C CYS A 123 -5.55 -0.23 -1.85
N VAL A 124 -4.75 -1.28 -1.65
CA VAL A 124 -4.19 -2.05 -2.77
C VAL A 124 -5.25 -2.91 -3.45
N ALA A 125 -6.20 -3.49 -2.70
CA ALA A 125 -7.32 -4.23 -3.28
C ALA A 125 -8.18 -3.35 -4.19
N ARG A 126 -8.45 -2.11 -3.78
CA ARG A 126 -9.14 -1.12 -4.63
C ARG A 126 -8.38 -0.85 -5.93
N ALA A 127 -7.05 -0.70 -5.86
CA ALA A 127 -6.22 -0.49 -7.04
C ALA A 127 -6.24 -1.71 -7.97
N LEU A 128 -6.14 -2.94 -7.45
CA LEU A 128 -6.21 -4.17 -8.23
C LEU A 128 -7.56 -4.35 -8.90
N VAL A 129 -8.67 -4.13 -8.18
CA VAL A 129 -10.02 -4.21 -8.74
C VAL A 129 -10.26 -3.12 -9.79
N ALA A 130 -9.77 -1.90 -9.58
CA ALA A 130 -9.82 -0.83 -10.59
C ALA A 130 -9.03 -1.18 -11.85
N ALA A 131 -7.95 -1.98 -11.73
CA ALA A 131 -7.19 -2.53 -12.86
C ALA A 131 -7.88 -3.75 -13.54
N GLY A 132 -9.00 -4.22 -12.98
CA GLY A 132 -9.79 -5.33 -13.56
C GLY A 132 -9.64 -6.67 -12.84
N THR A 133 -8.84 -6.77 -11.79
CA THR A 133 -8.66 -8.01 -11.03
C THR A 133 -9.96 -8.48 -10.37
N GLN A 134 -10.26 -9.77 -10.49
CA GLN A 134 -11.46 -10.41 -9.96
C GLN A 134 -11.11 -11.60 -9.04
N LYS A 135 -12.10 -12.08 -8.30
CA LYS A 135 -11.97 -13.22 -7.38
C LYS A 135 -11.36 -14.48 -8.00
N ASN A 136 -11.61 -14.72 -9.29
CA ASN A 136 -11.16 -15.95 -9.97
C ASN A 136 -9.77 -15.80 -10.62
N ASP A 137 -9.10 -14.67 -10.44
CA ASP A 137 -7.79 -14.42 -11.01
C ASP A 137 -6.67 -15.11 -10.23
N TYR A 138 -5.57 -15.36 -10.96
CA TYR A 138 -4.30 -15.85 -10.44
C TYR A 138 -3.29 -14.70 -10.51
N ILE A 139 -2.99 -14.12 -9.35
CA ILE A 139 -2.14 -12.93 -9.23
C ILE A 139 -0.69 -13.36 -9.04
N HIS A 140 0.14 -13.17 -10.08
CA HIS A 140 1.56 -13.43 -10.05
C HIS A 140 2.30 -12.19 -9.51
N VAL A 141 2.86 -12.30 -8.30
CA VAL A 141 3.56 -11.20 -7.64
C VAL A 141 5.07 -11.33 -7.85
N SER A 142 5.61 -10.48 -8.73
CA SER A 142 7.04 -10.38 -9.07
C SER A 142 7.76 -9.25 -8.32
N TYR A 143 7.30 -8.91 -7.13
CA TYR A 143 7.98 -8.00 -6.22
C TYR A 143 8.66 -8.76 -5.08
N GLY A 144 9.79 -8.25 -4.60
CA GLY A 144 10.49 -8.83 -3.47
C GLY A 144 9.63 -8.85 -2.20
N TYR A 145 9.68 -9.95 -1.49
CA TYR A 145 9.12 -10.13 -0.16
C TYR A 145 10.23 -9.94 0.87
N GLY A 146 10.10 -8.99 1.78
CA GLY A 146 11.13 -8.71 2.77
C GLY A 146 10.90 -7.40 3.51
N LEU A 147 11.99 -6.76 3.92
CA LEU A 147 11.94 -5.53 4.71
C LEU A 147 11.30 -4.36 3.96
N PHE A 148 11.38 -4.35 2.62
CA PHE A 148 10.70 -3.39 1.76
C PHE A 148 9.22 -3.78 1.52
N THR A 149 8.36 -2.80 1.28
CA THR A 149 6.89 -2.97 1.29
C THR A 149 6.29 -3.62 0.03
N GLY A 150 7.02 -3.76 -1.07
CA GLY A 150 6.47 -4.01 -2.41
C GLY A 150 5.56 -5.23 -2.56
N GLY A 151 6.03 -6.44 -2.20
CA GLY A 151 5.30 -7.69 -2.45
C GLY A 151 4.10 -7.91 -1.52
N LEU A 152 4.26 -7.55 -0.25
CA LEU A 152 3.26 -7.88 0.78
C LEU A 152 1.92 -7.15 0.60
N GLY A 153 1.93 -5.91 0.14
CA GLY A 153 0.69 -5.18 -0.11
C GLY A 153 -0.18 -5.85 -1.18
N LEU A 154 0.45 -6.28 -2.28
CA LEU A 154 -0.22 -7.01 -3.36
C LEU A 154 -0.72 -8.39 -2.91
N HIS A 155 0.09 -9.08 -2.09
CA HIS A 155 -0.25 -10.38 -1.54
C HIS A 155 -1.54 -10.32 -0.70
N TYR A 156 -1.56 -9.48 0.34
CA TYR A 156 -2.74 -9.35 1.19
C TYR A 156 -3.96 -8.80 0.46
N ALA A 157 -3.76 -7.88 -0.48
CA ALA A 157 -4.84 -7.36 -1.28
C ALA A 157 -5.47 -8.44 -2.18
N GLY A 158 -4.64 -9.29 -2.80
CA GLY A 158 -5.12 -10.41 -3.61
C GLY A 158 -5.95 -11.40 -2.78
N GLU A 159 -5.46 -11.78 -1.59
CA GLU A 159 -6.21 -12.62 -0.66
C GLU A 159 -7.53 -11.95 -0.22
N LEU A 160 -7.51 -10.64 0.02
CA LEU A 160 -8.67 -9.86 0.43
C LEU A 160 -9.75 -9.81 -0.67
N ILE A 161 -9.37 -9.74 -1.93
CA ILE A 161 -10.27 -9.85 -3.10
C ILE A 161 -10.84 -11.29 -3.21
N GLY A 162 -10.14 -12.28 -2.66
CA GLY A 162 -10.43 -13.69 -2.79
C GLY A 162 -9.83 -14.31 -4.07
N ALA A 163 -8.85 -13.63 -4.69
CA ALA A 163 -8.06 -14.16 -5.79
C ALA A 163 -6.96 -15.11 -5.30
N THR A 164 -6.42 -15.93 -6.19
CA THR A 164 -5.29 -16.81 -5.85
C THR A 164 -3.98 -16.05 -6.03
N VAL A 165 -3.20 -15.89 -4.97
CA VAL A 165 -1.90 -15.22 -5.02
C VAL A 165 -0.77 -16.22 -5.22
N ILE A 166 0.10 -15.94 -6.19
CA ILE A 166 1.34 -16.70 -6.47
C ILE A 166 2.53 -15.83 -6.05
N PRO A 167 3.12 -16.05 -4.87
CA PRO A 167 4.15 -15.18 -4.30
C PRO A 167 5.55 -15.54 -4.81
N VAL A 168 5.80 -15.32 -6.10
CA VAL A 168 7.05 -15.74 -6.77
C VAL A 168 8.26 -14.95 -6.30
N SER A 169 8.03 -13.70 -5.88
CA SER A 169 9.09 -12.75 -5.53
C SER A 169 9.86 -12.24 -6.75
N SER A 170 10.98 -11.57 -6.55
CA SER A 170 11.80 -10.99 -7.61
C SER A 170 12.90 -11.95 -8.10
N GLY A 171 13.42 -11.73 -9.29
CA GLY A 171 14.56 -12.44 -9.87
C GLY A 171 14.19 -13.66 -10.72
N ASN A 172 15.18 -14.28 -11.33
CA ASN A 172 15.10 -15.46 -12.20
C ASN A 172 13.96 -15.44 -13.23
N THR A 173 14.11 -14.64 -14.29
CA THR A 173 13.08 -14.43 -15.32
C THR A 173 12.60 -15.72 -15.99
N ALA A 174 13.49 -16.69 -16.23
CA ALA A 174 13.10 -17.97 -16.81
C ALA A 174 12.10 -18.73 -15.92
N ARG A 175 12.35 -18.73 -14.60
CA ARG A 175 11.41 -19.31 -13.63
C ARG A 175 10.09 -18.53 -13.52
N GLN A 176 10.16 -17.20 -13.62
CA GLN A 176 8.94 -16.35 -13.64
C GLN A 176 8.05 -16.75 -14.82
N ILE A 177 8.61 -16.85 -16.02
CA ILE A 177 7.89 -17.24 -17.24
C ILE A 177 7.33 -18.65 -17.12
N GLN A 178 8.12 -19.59 -16.62
CA GLN A 178 7.66 -20.97 -16.39
C GLN A 178 6.42 -20.97 -15.47
N ILE A 179 6.47 -20.30 -14.33
CA ILE A 179 5.37 -20.24 -13.35
C ILE A 179 4.14 -19.55 -13.93
N LEU A 180 4.34 -18.40 -14.66
CA LEU A 180 3.25 -17.71 -15.35
C LEU A 180 2.44 -18.68 -16.24
N ARG A 181 3.14 -19.50 -17.01
CA ARG A 181 2.53 -20.46 -17.94
C ARG A 181 1.93 -21.67 -17.22
N ASP A 182 2.69 -22.30 -16.32
CA ASP A 182 2.29 -23.56 -15.67
C ASP A 182 1.07 -23.35 -14.75
N PHE A 183 0.98 -22.19 -14.11
CA PHE A 183 -0.12 -21.87 -13.19
C PHE A 183 -1.24 -21.07 -13.84
N GLY A 184 -1.09 -20.64 -15.09
CA GLY A 184 -2.11 -19.89 -15.81
C GLY A 184 -2.38 -18.53 -15.19
N SER A 185 -1.33 -17.80 -14.79
CA SER A 185 -1.46 -16.49 -14.17
C SER A 185 -2.21 -15.52 -15.08
N SER A 186 -3.25 -14.87 -14.57
CA SER A 186 -4.07 -13.91 -15.31
C SER A 186 -3.77 -12.45 -14.99
N VAL A 187 -3.08 -12.20 -13.86
CA VAL A 187 -2.67 -10.87 -13.42
C VAL A 187 -1.19 -10.89 -13.06
N LEU A 188 -0.39 -10.03 -13.70
CA LEU A 188 1.02 -9.83 -13.38
C LEU A 188 1.24 -8.54 -12.61
N CYS A 189 1.79 -8.64 -11.41
CA CYS A 189 2.19 -7.50 -10.59
C CYS A 189 3.71 -7.38 -10.57
N CYS A 190 4.25 -6.40 -11.30
CA CYS A 190 5.69 -6.11 -11.37
C CYS A 190 5.95 -4.64 -11.73
N THR A 191 7.22 -4.23 -11.81
CA THR A 191 7.55 -2.92 -12.38
C THR A 191 7.30 -2.90 -13.88
N PRO A 192 6.90 -1.75 -14.47
CA PRO A 192 6.63 -1.66 -15.92
C PRO A 192 7.80 -2.14 -16.79
N SER A 193 9.04 -1.78 -16.43
CA SER A 193 10.25 -2.22 -17.15
C SER A 193 10.42 -3.74 -17.11
N TYR A 194 10.05 -4.38 -16.00
CA TYR A 194 10.15 -5.83 -15.89
C TYR A 194 9.06 -6.56 -16.68
N ALA A 195 7.85 -5.98 -16.77
CA ALA A 195 6.80 -6.51 -17.64
C ALA A 195 7.25 -6.53 -19.11
N LEU A 196 7.85 -5.43 -19.58
CA LEU A 196 8.43 -5.36 -20.94
C LEU A 196 9.52 -6.41 -21.14
N TYR A 197 10.43 -6.56 -20.18
CA TYR A 197 11.50 -7.55 -20.25
C TYR A 197 10.97 -8.99 -20.30
N ILE A 198 9.91 -9.32 -19.53
CA ILE A 198 9.22 -10.62 -19.61
C ILE A 198 8.62 -10.80 -21.01
N ALA A 199 7.93 -9.79 -21.55
CA ALA A 199 7.31 -9.86 -22.86
C ALA A 199 8.35 -10.09 -23.98
N ASP A 200 9.49 -9.39 -23.94
CA ASP A 200 10.55 -9.56 -24.94
C ASP A 200 11.17 -10.96 -24.83
N THR A 201 11.41 -11.46 -23.61
CA THR A 201 11.92 -12.83 -23.40
C THR A 201 10.94 -13.89 -23.91
N LEU A 202 9.63 -13.69 -23.74
CA LEU A 202 8.60 -14.59 -24.31
C LEU A 202 8.66 -14.60 -25.85
N ARG A 203 8.74 -13.43 -26.50
CA ARG A 203 8.88 -13.32 -27.95
C ARG A 203 10.12 -14.02 -28.48
N GLU A 204 11.26 -13.89 -27.82
CA GLU A 204 12.50 -14.61 -28.15
C GLU A 204 12.33 -16.14 -28.10
N GLN A 205 11.43 -16.62 -27.24
CA GLN A 205 11.06 -18.03 -27.12
C GLN A 205 9.95 -18.46 -28.09
N GLY A 206 9.49 -17.56 -28.97
CA GLY A 206 8.40 -17.82 -29.93
C GLY A 206 7.02 -17.93 -29.27
N VAL A 207 6.86 -17.35 -28.08
CA VAL A 207 5.58 -17.31 -27.34
C VAL A 207 5.01 -15.90 -27.47
N ASP A 208 3.72 -15.82 -27.81
CA ASP A 208 2.98 -14.54 -27.79
C ASP A 208 2.69 -14.15 -26.35
N PRO A 209 3.16 -12.96 -25.90
CA PRO A 209 3.03 -12.53 -24.50
C PRO A 209 1.61 -12.11 -24.12
#